data_2150dc697118e1aea5504f242ac25f0e
#
_entry.id   2150dc697118e1aea5504f242ac25f0e
#
_cell.length_a   1.000
_cell.length_b   1.000
_cell.length_c   1.000
_cell.angle_alpha   90.00
_cell.angle_beta   90.00
_cell.angle_gamma   90.00
#
_symmetry.space_group_name_H-M   'P 1'
#
loop_
_entity.id
_entity.type
_entity.pdbx_description
1 polymer ?
#
loop_
_entity_poly.entity_id
_entity_poly.type
_entity_poly.pdbx_seq_one_letter_code
_entity_poly.pdbx_strand_id
1 'polypeptide(L)'
;MQTRRTQLPNGLRILTQRTPHYRGAVALFRFGVGSAYESSDGWGTAHFLEHMIFQGTADKDHDTLMMELARLGATANASTGFESTVFELTSPAETLLPSLHIMSEMLDRFHLAPELIDLERDIILEEWRMTRDEPSQWGEDCLYHQVLGDFGHPILGTEESLQSMDRKRLLEFANAYYTPDNMIVSVVGDVEHERIVEALGQWFGDNRSKALPKPLVPIRQSYRLHSEEEHELLHVFFGFHAPPLGSGRLPAFDVLGSVLGGDSWSRLFRKVRNELGLAYSISGFYSGWQDMGLFGVQSATQPDQAQKLVDTIRHEISVVQHDLTEDEVELAKAVLQANILFGSDQVGWRAERILHDEAVFGKMRGIEEDLQAITNVKREDVLELAEFHLDLGKSTLVTVGNVDVQ
;
A
#
# COMPACT_ATOMS: atom_id res chain seq x y z
N MET A 1 -13.60 -4.79 21.64
CA MET A 1 -13.94 -5.95 20.77
C MET A 1 -12.73 -6.87 20.73
N GLN A 2 -12.92 -8.20 20.80
CA GLN A 2 -11.81 -9.13 20.86
C GLN A 2 -11.54 -9.70 19.47
N THR A 3 -10.29 -9.62 19.02
CA THR A 3 -9.84 -10.31 17.81
C THR A 3 -9.47 -11.76 18.17
N ARG A 4 -9.89 -12.70 17.34
CA ARG A 4 -9.56 -14.12 17.47
C ARG A 4 -8.63 -14.53 16.33
N ARG A 5 -7.68 -15.43 16.64
CA ARG A 5 -6.66 -15.91 15.70
C ARG A 5 -6.63 -17.43 15.70
N THR A 6 -6.65 -18.02 14.50
CA THR A 6 -6.36 -19.44 14.30
C THR A 6 -5.34 -19.59 13.17
N GLN A 7 -4.41 -20.52 13.34
CA GLN A 7 -3.51 -20.94 12.27
C GLN A 7 -3.80 -22.42 11.94
N LEU A 8 -4.09 -22.69 10.68
CA LEU A 8 -4.32 -24.04 10.20
C LEU A 8 -3.00 -24.83 10.08
N PRO A 9 -3.05 -26.18 10.01
CA PRO A 9 -1.85 -27.00 9.89
C PRO A 9 -1.01 -26.74 8.62
N ASN A 10 -1.62 -26.19 7.57
CA ASN A 10 -0.95 -25.79 6.32
C ASN A 10 -0.35 -24.38 6.37
N GLY A 11 -0.45 -23.68 7.50
CA GLY A 11 0.12 -22.36 7.72
C GLY A 11 -0.84 -21.19 7.52
N LEU A 12 -2.02 -21.37 6.89
CA LEU A 12 -3.02 -20.33 6.71
C LEU A 12 -3.39 -19.69 8.06
N ARG A 13 -3.30 -18.35 8.13
CA ARG A 13 -3.62 -17.56 9.32
C ARG A 13 -4.98 -16.90 9.14
N ILE A 14 -5.88 -17.11 10.06
CA ILE A 14 -7.27 -16.63 10.02
C ILE A 14 -7.52 -15.76 11.24
N LEU A 15 -7.92 -14.53 11.00
CA LEU A 15 -8.22 -13.51 12.00
C LEU A 15 -9.69 -13.13 11.88
N THR A 16 -10.38 -13.01 12.99
CA THR A 16 -11.76 -12.48 13.00
C THR A 16 -11.95 -11.48 14.11
N GLN A 17 -12.73 -10.43 13.83
CA GLN A 17 -13.20 -9.51 14.83
C GLN A 17 -14.72 -9.36 14.72
N ARG A 18 -15.44 -9.80 15.75
CA ARG A 18 -16.90 -9.69 15.76
C ARG A 18 -17.35 -8.27 16.09
N THR A 19 -18.17 -7.71 15.20
CA THR A 19 -18.77 -6.37 15.32
C THR A 19 -20.29 -6.45 15.12
N PRO A 20 -21.06 -6.88 16.15
CA PRO A 20 -22.48 -7.23 16.00
C PRO A 20 -23.40 -6.04 15.69
N HIS A 21 -22.89 -4.81 15.77
CA HIS A 21 -23.66 -3.60 15.47
C HIS A 21 -23.55 -3.18 14.00
N TYR A 22 -22.64 -3.75 13.23
CA TYR A 22 -22.50 -3.49 11.80
C TYR A 22 -23.29 -4.50 10.98
N ARG A 23 -23.96 -4.02 9.94
CA ARG A 23 -24.70 -4.86 8.99
C ARG A 23 -23.82 -5.38 7.86
N GLY A 24 -22.72 -4.70 7.59
CA GLY A 24 -21.72 -5.11 6.62
C GLY A 24 -20.61 -5.93 7.25
N ALA A 25 -19.95 -6.71 6.43
CA ALA A 25 -18.73 -7.45 6.76
C ALA A 25 -17.69 -7.23 5.67
N VAL A 26 -16.41 -7.22 6.06
CA VAL A 26 -15.27 -7.14 5.16
C VAL A 26 -14.36 -8.33 5.42
N ALA A 27 -13.93 -8.98 4.35
CA ALA A 27 -12.90 -10.00 4.40
C ALA A 27 -11.74 -9.61 3.48
N LEU A 28 -10.52 -9.66 4.00
CA LEU A 28 -9.29 -9.41 3.26
C LEU A 28 -8.46 -10.68 3.21
N PHE A 29 -8.05 -11.06 1.99
CA PHE A 29 -7.14 -12.17 1.72
C PHE A 29 -5.80 -11.58 1.27
N ARG A 30 -4.80 -11.60 2.14
CA ARG A 30 -3.47 -11.06 1.87
C ARG A 30 -2.50 -12.18 1.58
N PHE A 31 -1.92 -12.19 0.39
CA PHE A 31 -0.71 -12.94 0.08
C PHE A 31 0.51 -12.07 0.36
N GLY A 32 1.50 -12.62 1.06
CA GLY A 32 2.75 -11.93 1.39
C GLY A 32 3.70 -11.90 0.20
N VAL A 33 3.22 -11.44 -0.95
CA VAL A 33 3.94 -11.32 -2.21
C VAL A 33 3.35 -10.19 -3.04
N GLY A 34 4.22 -9.43 -3.69
CA GLY A 34 3.85 -8.36 -4.62
C GLY A 34 4.98 -8.15 -5.63
N SER A 35 5.03 -6.98 -6.23
CA SER A 35 5.97 -6.69 -7.33
C SER A 35 7.44 -6.84 -6.92
N ALA A 36 7.82 -6.54 -5.68
CA ALA A 36 9.20 -6.68 -5.21
C ALA A 36 9.75 -8.13 -5.23
N TYR A 37 8.90 -9.12 -5.52
CA TYR A 37 9.29 -10.54 -5.64
C TYR A 37 9.56 -10.95 -7.09
N GLU A 38 9.45 -10.03 -8.01
CA GLU A 38 9.62 -10.26 -9.44
C GLU A 38 11.09 -10.11 -9.87
N SER A 39 11.47 -10.85 -10.92
CA SER A 39 12.72 -10.60 -11.63
C SER A 39 12.53 -9.51 -12.68
N SER A 40 13.59 -8.82 -13.07
CA SER A 40 13.50 -7.68 -14.00
C SER A 40 12.90 -8.01 -15.36
N ASP A 41 13.03 -9.25 -15.82
CA ASP A 41 12.41 -9.75 -17.06
C ASP A 41 10.91 -10.11 -16.89
N GLY A 42 10.39 -10.04 -15.65
CA GLY A 42 9.01 -10.37 -15.30
C GLY A 42 8.29 -9.29 -14.50
N TRP A 43 8.76 -8.06 -14.51
CA TRP A 43 8.06 -6.96 -13.84
C TRP A 43 6.62 -6.84 -14.31
N GLY A 44 5.69 -6.67 -13.37
CA GLY A 44 4.24 -6.64 -13.61
C GLY A 44 3.54 -8.01 -13.45
N THR A 45 4.27 -9.11 -13.15
CA THR A 45 3.67 -10.45 -12.98
C THR A 45 2.65 -10.51 -11.86
N ALA A 46 2.92 -9.87 -10.71
CA ALA A 46 2.02 -9.87 -9.55
C ALA A 46 0.69 -9.18 -9.87
N HIS A 47 0.77 -8.01 -10.50
CA HIS A 47 -0.40 -7.24 -10.92
C HIS A 47 -1.18 -7.96 -12.03
N PHE A 48 -0.48 -8.52 -13.01
CA PHE A 48 -1.11 -9.31 -14.06
C PHE A 48 -1.86 -10.53 -13.49
N LEU A 49 -1.26 -11.21 -12.51
CA LEU A 49 -1.91 -12.34 -11.84
C LEU A 49 -3.15 -11.90 -11.04
N GLU A 50 -3.11 -10.73 -10.42
CA GLU A 50 -4.27 -10.12 -9.76
C GLU A 50 -5.44 -10.01 -10.74
N HIS A 51 -5.24 -9.42 -11.92
CA HIS A 51 -6.26 -9.32 -12.98
C HIS A 51 -6.79 -10.70 -13.39
N MET A 52 -5.89 -11.65 -13.62
CA MET A 52 -6.27 -12.99 -14.07
C MET A 52 -7.15 -13.75 -13.08
N ILE A 53 -7.02 -13.51 -11.77
CA ILE A 53 -7.86 -14.13 -10.73
C ILE A 53 -9.33 -13.74 -10.91
N PHE A 54 -9.60 -12.53 -11.40
CA PHE A 54 -10.97 -12.08 -11.68
C PHE A 54 -11.52 -12.58 -13.00
N GLN A 55 -10.71 -13.12 -13.91
CA GLN A 55 -11.17 -13.59 -15.22
C GLN A 55 -11.96 -14.90 -15.17
N GLY A 56 -11.98 -15.57 -14.02
CA GLY A 56 -12.81 -16.72 -13.80
C GLY A 56 -12.07 -17.99 -13.39
N THR A 57 -12.83 -19.05 -13.29
CA THR A 57 -12.36 -20.42 -13.01
C THR A 57 -12.55 -21.29 -14.24
N ALA A 58 -12.16 -22.56 -14.15
CA ALA A 58 -12.43 -23.52 -15.25
C ALA A 58 -13.94 -23.75 -15.51
N ASP A 59 -14.77 -23.50 -14.50
CA ASP A 59 -16.21 -23.81 -14.52
C ASP A 59 -17.09 -22.56 -14.67
N LYS A 60 -16.57 -21.37 -14.35
CA LYS A 60 -17.32 -20.10 -14.34
C LYS A 60 -16.47 -18.98 -14.93
N ASP A 61 -17.04 -18.22 -15.84
CA ASP A 61 -16.43 -17.00 -16.37
C ASP A 61 -16.59 -15.81 -15.42
N HIS A 62 -15.91 -14.72 -15.77
CA HIS A 62 -15.94 -13.43 -15.02
C HIS A 62 -17.38 -12.98 -14.74
N ASP A 63 -18.21 -12.90 -15.77
CA ASP A 63 -19.58 -12.38 -15.67
C ASP A 63 -20.43 -13.20 -14.71
N THR A 64 -20.29 -14.52 -14.76
CA THR A 64 -20.99 -15.45 -13.86
C THR A 64 -20.60 -15.21 -12.41
N LEU A 65 -19.30 -15.10 -12.09
CA LEU A 65 -18.79 -14.87 -10.74
C LEU A 65 -19.24 -13.51 -10.21
N MET A 66 -19.12 -12.45 -11.03
CA MET A 66 -19.54 -11.10 -10.63
C MET A 66 -21.05 -11.00 -10.42
N MET A 67 -21.86 -11.66 -11.25
CA MET A 67 -23.31 -11.74 -11.05
C MET A 67 -23.70 -12.53 -9.80
N GLU A 68 -22.99 -13.61 -9.47
CA GLU A 68 -23.21 -14.38 -8.24
C GLU A 68 -22.92 -13.52 -7.00
N LEU A 69 -21.79 -12.77 -6.97
CA LEU A 69 -21.46 -11.81 -5.90
C LEU A 69 -22.53 -10.70 -5.80
N ALA A 70 -22.90 -10.10 -6.93
CA ALA A 70 -23.91 -9.04 -6.95
C ALA A 70 -25.27 -9.48 -6.41
N ARG A 71 -25.70 -10.72 -6.69
CA ARG A 71 -26.95 -11.29 -6.13
C ARG A 71 -26.91 -11.45 -4.61
N LEU A 72 -25.71 -11.60 -4.04
CA LEU A 72 -25.48 -11.66 -2.60
C LEU A 72 -25.33 -10.26 -1.98
N GLY A 73 -25.35 -9.20 -2.80
CA GLY A 73 -25.05 -7.84 -2.40
C GLY A 73 -23.58 -7.63 -2.05
N ALA A 74 -22.71 -8.48 -2.57
CA ALA A 74 -21.27 -8.44 -2.33
C ALA A 74 -20.52 -7.77 -3.48
N THR A 75 -19.37 -7.19 -3.15
CA THR A 75 -18.39 -6.65 -4.09
C THR A 75 -17.02 -7.20 -3.78
N ALA A 76 -16.24 -7.46 -4.82
CA ALA A 76 -14.86 -7.89 -4.72
C ALA A 76 -13.94 -6.87 -5.40
N ASN A 77 -12.76 -6.66 -4.83
CA ASN A 77 -11.70 -5.82 -5.37
C ASN A 77 -10.35 -6.41 -5.01
N ALA A 78 -9.27 -5.90 -5.59
CA ALA A 78 -7.92 -6.25 -5.17
C ALA A 78 -6.94 -5.09 -5.34
N SER A 79 -5.77 -5.24 -4.76
CA SER A 79 -4.66 -4.30 -4.93
C SER A 79 -3.33 -5.02 -4.80
N THR A 80 -2.41 -4.72 -5.70
CA THR A 80 -1.02 -5.19 -5.67
C THR A 80 -0.11 -4.08 -5.17
N GLY A 81 0.65 -4.38 -4.12
CA GLY A 81 1.73 -3.53 -3.63
C GLY A 81 3.09 -4.19 -3.85
N PHE A 82 4.15 -3.61 -3.27
CA PHE A 82 5.49 -4.18 -3.40
C PHE A 82 5.66 -5.51 -2.65
N GLU A 83 5.12 -5.63 -1.42
CA GLU A 83 5.29 -6.82 -0.56
C GLU A 83 4.01 -7.65 -0.38
N SER A 84 2.90 -7.25 -0.95
CA SER A 84 1.65 -7.99 -0.81
C SER A 84 0.66 -7.71 -1.90
N THR A 85 -0.14 -8.73 -2.22
CA THR A 85 -1.38 -8.61 -2.98
C THR A 85 -2.55 -8.92 -2.04
N VAL A 86 -3.53 -8.03 -2.01
CA VAL A 86 -4.69 -8.12 -1.11
C VAL A 86 -5.96 -8.18 -1.95
N PHE A 87 -6.77 -9.20 -1.73
CA PHE A 87 -8.12 -9.32 -2.30
C PHE A 87 -9.12 -8.97 -1.21
N GLU A 88 -10.01 -8.05 -1.53
CA GLU A 88 -11.06 -7.56 -0.64
C GLU A 88 -12.42 -8.07 -1.06
N LEU A 89 -13.21 -8.50 -0.09
CA LEU A 89 -14.61 -8.85 -0.24
C LEU A 89 -15.43 -8.05 0.78
N THR A 90 -16.36 -7.24 0.29
CA THR A 90 -17.35 -6.54 1.11
C THR A 90 -18.73 -7.11 0.84
N SER A 91 -19.49 -7.44 1.89
CA SER A 91 -20.85 -8.00 1.77
C SER A 91 -21.74 -7.66 2.96
N PRO A 92 -23.08 -7.82 2.86
CA PRO A 92 -23.92 -7.94 4.04
C PRO A 92 -23.44 -9.11 4.93
N ALA A 93 -23.50 -8.94 6.25
CA ALA A 93 -23.02 -9.97 7.19
C ALA A 93 -23.76 -11.32 7.03
N GLU A 94 -25.04 -11.29 6.66
CA GLU A 94 -25.89 -12.47 6.43
C GLU A 94 -25.50 -13.27 5.17
N THR A 95 -24.91 -12.64 4.17
CA THR A 95 -24.47 -13.26 2.92
C THR A 95 -22.94 -13.46 2.85
N LEU A 96 -22.22 -13.17 3.93
CA LEU A 96 -20.76 -13.24 3.94
C LEU A 96 -20.24 -14.66 3.60
N LEU A 97 -20.78 -15.72 4.21
CA LEU A 97 -20.27 -17.08 3.97
C LEU A 97 -20.40 -17.53 2.49
N PRO A 98 -21.56 -17.38 1.83
CA PRO A 98 -21.65 -17.68 0.40
C PRO A 98 -20.75 -16.76 -0.45
N SER A 99 -20.57 -15.50 -0.07
CA SER A 99 -19.65 -14.59 -0.77
C SER A 99 -18.18 -15.00 -0.60
N LEU A 100 -17.79 -15.40 0.62
CA LEU A 100 -16.46 -15.95 0.91
C LEU A 100 -16.19 -17.23 0.09
N HIS A 101 -17.22 -18.06 -0.14
CA HIS A 101 -17.06 -19.26 -0.98
C HIS A 101 -16.68 -18.89 -2.41
N ILE A 102 -17.37 -17.92 -3.02
CA ILE A 102 -17.07 -17.46 -4.38
C ILE A 102 -15.65 -16.88 -4.44
N MET A 103 -15.27 -16.01 -3.51
CA MET A 103 -13.91 -15.46 -3.45
C MET A 103 -12.86 -16.57 -3.29
N SER A 104 -13.10 -17.55 -2.43
CA SER A 104 -12.19 -18.68 -2.24
C SER A 104 -12.07 -19.54 -3.51
N GLU A 105 -13.16 -19.72 -4.25
CA GLU A 105 -13.15 -20.41 -5.54
C GLU A 105 -12.30 -19.65 -6.58
N MET A 106 -12.42 -18.31 -6.64
CA MET A 106 -11.59 -17.46 -7.49
C MET A 106 -10.10 -17.58 -7.14
N LEU A 107 -9.75 -17.55 -5.85
CA LEU A 107 -8.36 -17.59 -5.39
C LEU A 107 -7.71 -18.97 -5.50
N ASP A 108 -8.47 -20.06 -5.40
CA ASP A 108 -7.96 -21.44 -5.44
C ASP A 108 -7.99 -22.06 -6.85
N ARG A 109 -8.94 -21.62 -7.72
CA ARG A 109 -9.25 -22.26 -8.99
C ARG A 109 -9.22 -21.33 -10.19
N PHE A 110 -8.53 -20.19 -10.10
CA PHE A 110 -8.43 -19.25 -11.21
C PHE A 110 -7.90 -19.95 -12.48
N HIS A 111 -8.38 -19.50 -13.64
CA HIS A 111 -8.08 -20.11 -14.91
C HIS A 111 -7.21 -19.22 -15.80
N LEU A 112 -6.00 -19.69 -16.14
CA LEU A 112 -5.06 -18.96 -17.00
C LEU A 112 -5.21 -19.46 -18.46
N ALA A 113 -6.37 -19.22 -19.07
CA ALA A 113 -6.56 -19.51 -20.49
C ALA A 113 -5.72 -18.54 -21.36
N PRO A 114 -5.06 -19.01 -22.41
CA PRO A 114 -4.25 -18.15 -23.27
C PRO A 114 -5.01 -16.94 -23.83
N GLU A 115 -6.26 -17.15 -24.22
CA GLU A 115 -7.11 -16.11 -24.79
C GLU A 115 -7.44 -14.99 -23.78
N LEU A 116 -7.60 -15.36 -22.50
CA LEU A 116 -7.82 -14.40 -21.42
C LEU A 116 -6.53 -13.64 -21.07
N ILE A 117 -5.39 -14.32 -21.13
CA ILE A 117 -4.08 -13.65 -20.92
C ILE A 117 -3.82 -12.61 -22.02
N ASP A 118 -4.15 -12.91 -23.27
CA ASP A 118 -3.99 -11.95 -24.37
C ASP A 118 -4.93 -10.76 -24.21
N LEU A 119 -6.18 -10.99 -23.80
CA LEU A 119 -7.15 -9.93 -23.51
C LEU A 119 -6.68 -9.03 -22.35
N GLU A 120 -6.27 -9.62 -21.24
CA GLU A 120 -5.82 -8.86 -20.06
C GLU A 120 -4.51 -8.12 -20.32
N ARG A 121 -3.62 -8.66 -21.14
CA ARG A 121 -2.42 -7.96 -21.57
C ARG A 121 -2.75 -6.63 -22.24
N ASP A 122 -3.73 -6.61 -23.14
CA ASP A 122 -4.14 -5.38 -23.81
C ASP A 122 -4.74 -4.36 -22.83
N ILE A 123 -5.55 -4.83 -21.87
CA ILE A 123 -6.14 -3.99 -20.82
C ILE A 123 -5.06 -3.40 -19.92
N ILE A 124 -4.11 -4.21 -19.44
CA ILE A 124 -3.02 -3.77 -18.56
C ILE A 124 -2.05 -2.83 -19.31
N LEU A 125 -1.82 -3.06 -20.61
CA LEU A 125 -1.04 -2.11 -21.43
C LEU A 125 -1.73 -0.76 -21.58
N GLU A 126 -3.05 -0.70 -21.68
CA GLU A 126 -3.78 0.57 -21.65
C GLU A 126 -3.69 1.24 -20.28
N GLU A 127 -3.82 0.50 -19.18
CA GLU A 127 -3.62 1.02 -17.82
C GLU A 127 -2.21 1.56 -17.63
N TRP A 128 -1.19 0.83 -18.11
CA TRP A 128 0.21 1.27 -18.08
C TRP A 128 0.41 2.59 -18.83
N ARG A 129 -0.22 2.75 -20.02
CA ARG A 129 -0.17 4.00 -20.78
C ARG A 129 -0.85 5.14 -20.02
N MET A 130 -2.03 4.89 -19.45
CA MET A 130 -2.75 5.89 -18.65
C MET A 130 -1.93 6.36 -17.44
N THR A 131 -1.29 5.42 -16.72
CA THR A 131 -0.41 5.74 -15.58
C THR A 131 0.82 6.52 -16.04
N ARG A 132 1.38 6.17 -17.19
CA ARG A 132 2.54 6.84 -17.78
C ARG A 132 2.22 8.28 -18.23
N ASP A 133 0.99 8.51 -18.71
CA ASP A 133 0.50 9.81 -19.14
C ASP A 133 0.06 10.70 -17.97
N GLU A 134 -0.10 10.16 -16.76
CA GLU A 134 -0.45 10.90 -15.54
C GLU A 134 0.81 11.27 -14.76
N PRO A 135 1.26 12.54 -14.79
CA PRO A 135 2.58 12.92 -14.26
C PRO A 135 2.71 12.76 -12.74
N SER A 136 1.61 12.75 -11.99
CA SER A 136 1.64 12.48 -10.56
C SER A 136 1.93 11.01 -10.25
N GLN A 137 1.33 10.09 -10.98
CA GLN A 137 1.55 8.65 -10.82
C GLN A 137 2.93 8.23 -11.34
N TRP A 138 3.28 8.70 -12.55
CA TRP A 138 4.59 8.45 -13.12
C TRP A 138 5.74 8.97 -12.26
N GLY A 139 5.59 10.17 -11.70
CA GLY A 139 6.58 10.76 -10.82
C GLY A 139 6.74 9.98 -9.51
N GLU A 140 5.66 9.44 -8.98
CA GLU A 140 5.70 8.57 -7.79
C GLU A 140 6.39 7.24 -8.09
N ASP A 141 6.09 6.57 -9.21
CA ASP A 141 6.79 5.36 -9.68
C ASP A 141 8.29 5.62 -9.85
N CYS A 142 8.66 6.74 -10.47
CA CYS A 142 10.04 7.16 -10.59
C CYS A 142 10.69 7.36 -9.22
N LEU A 143 9.98 7.98 -8.25
CA LEU A 143 10.49 8.18 -6.90
C LEU A 143 10.77 6.86 -6.19
N TYR A 144 9.79 5.94 -6.21
CA TYR A 144 9.98 4.61 -5.61
C TYR A 144 11.18 3.88 -6.23
N HIS A 145 11.26 3.85 -7.54
CA HIS A 145 12.37 3.18 -8.22
C HIS A 145 13.73 3.83 -7.94
N GLN A 146 13.80 5.15 -7.86
CA GLN A 146 15.04 5.86 -7.54
C GLN A 146 15.49 5.63 -6.09
N VAL A 147 14.57 5.62 -5.13
CA VAL A 147 14.90 5.44 -3.70
C VAL A 147 15.13 3.97 -3.36
N LEU A 148 14.30 3.06 -3.91
CA LEU A 148 14.24 1.66 -3.47
C LEU A 148 14.93 0.69 -4.45
N GLY A 149 15.38 1.17 -5.61
CA GLY A 149 15.99 0.30 -6.63
C GLY A 149 14.98 -0.67 -7.23
N ASP A 150 15.44 -1.87 -7.53
CA ASP A 150 14.60 -2.91 -8.15
C ASP A 150 13.43 -3.36 -7.28
N PHE A 151 13.47 -3.10 -5.97
CA PHE A 151 12.32 -3.31 -5.09
C PHE A 151 11.16 -2.36 -5.44
N GLY A 152 11.47 -1.10 -5.73
CA GLY A 152 10.49 -0.06 -6.05
C GLY A 152 10.26 0.13 -7.56
N HIS A 153 10.44 -0.90 -8.37
CA HIS A 153 10.08 -0.81 -9.79
C HIS A 153 8.56 -0.62 -9.95
N PRO A 154 8.09 -0.04 -11.07
CA PRO A 154 6.67 0.15 -11.31
C PRO A 154 5.87 -1.15 -11.15
N ILE A 155 4.81 -1.13 -10.34
CA ILE A 155 3.99 -2.30 -10.05
C ILE A 155 3.36 -2.87 -11.32
N LEU A 156 2.97 -2.00 -12.24
CA LEU A 156 2.46 -2.39 -13.56
C LEU A 156 3.53 -3.04 -14.46
N GLY A 157 4.82 -2.91 -14.10
CA GLY A 157 5.92 -3.39 -14.92
C GLY A 157 6.33 -2.41 -16.02
N THR A 158 6.87 -2.95 -17.12
CA THR A 158 7.24 -2.21 -18.33
C THR A 158 6.48 -2.73 -19.55
N GLU A 159 6.43 -1.93 -20.61
CA GLU A 159 5.79 -2.38 -21.86
C GLU A 159 6.41 -3.68 -22.38
N GLU A 160 7.75 -3.83 -22.31
CA GLU A 160 8.44 -5.03 -22.77
C GLU A 160 8.11 -6.25 -21.91
N SER A 161 8.08 -6.10 -20.56
CA SER A 161 7.77 -7.19 -19.67
C SER A 161 6.31 -7.65 -19.82
N LEU A 162 5.38 -6.71 -19.98
CA LEU A 162 3.96 -6.98 -20.21
C LEU A 162 3.74 -7.70 -21.56
N GLN A 163 4.39 -7.24 -22.63
CA GLN A 163 4.29 -7.90 -23.95
C GLN A 163 4.83 -9.34 -23.92
N SER A 164 5.82 -9.62 -23.07
CA SER A 164 6.42 -10.94 -22.91
C SER A 164 5.71 -11.84 -21.90
N MET A 165 4.69 -11.34 -21.19
CA MET A 165 3.99 -12.08 -20.15
C MET A 165 3.27 -13.30 -20.75
N ASP A 166 3.52 -14.47 -20.18
CA ASP A 166 2.94 -15.72 -20.63
C ASP A 166 2.36 -16.56 -19.48
N ARG A 167 1.57 -17.57 -19.84
CA ARG A 167 0.93 -18.50 -18.89
C ARG A 167 1.94 -19.21 -18.00
N LYS A 168 3.12 -19.54 -18.52
CA LYS A 168 4.13 -20.27 -17.76
C LYS A 168 4.64 -19.41 -16.61
N ARG A 169 4.98 -18.14 -16.85
CA ARG A 169 5.45 -17.20 -15.84
C ARG A 169 4.40 -16.97 -14.76
N LEU A 170 3.15 -16.71 -15.14
CA LEU A 170 2.04 -16.54 -14.21
C LEU A 170 1.84 -17.76 -13.31
N LEU A 171 1.88 -18.98 -13.87
CA LEU A 171 1.78 -20.23 -13.09
C LEU A 171 2.98 -20.43 -12.16
N GLU A 172 4.19 -20.17 -12.60
CA GLU A 172 5.40 -20.29 -11.79
C GLU A 172 5.31 -19.34 -10.59
N PHE A 173 4.89 -18.09 -10.80
CA PHE A 173 4.72 -17.10 -9.75
C PHE A 173 3.59 -17.49 -8.77
N ALA A 174 2.44 -17.89 -9.28
CA ALA A 174 1.33 -18.35 -8.46
C ALA A 174 1.71 -19.56 -7.60
N ASN A 175 2.31 -20.59 -8.19
CA ASN A 175 2.75 -21.79 -7.48
C ASN A 175 3.82 -21.48 -6.41
N ALA A 176 4.65 -20.47 -6.64
CA ALA A 176 5.71 -20.08 -5.73
C ALA A 176 5.20 -19.31 -4.52
N TYR A 177 4.15 -18.50 -4.66
CA TYR A 177 3.79 -17.50 -3.65
C TYR A 177 2.33 -17.50 -3.22
N TYR A 178 1.38 -17.96 -4.06
CA TYR A 178 -0.05 -18.03 -3.70
C TYR A 178 -0.35 -19.33 -2.94
N THR A 179 0.22 -19.42 -1.75
CA THR A 179 0.19 -20.62 -0.90
C THR A 179 -0.45 -20.30 0.45
N PRO A 180 -1.11 -21.27 1.11
CA PRO A 180 -1.77 -21.03 2.38
C PRO A 180 -0.85 -20.53 3.49
N ASP A 181 0.42 -20.97 3.55
CA ASP A 181 1.38 -20.51 4.55
C ASP A 181 1.81 -19.04 4.34
N ASN A 182 1.65 -18.53 3.11
CA ASN A 182 1.88 -17.13 2.75
C ASN A 182 0.59 -16.29 2.78
N MET A 183 -0.55 -16.87 3.16
CA MET A 183 -1.84 -16.20 3.18
C MET A 183 -2.29 -15.86 4.61
N ILE A 184 -2.79 -14.63 4.78
CA ILE A 184 -3.50 -14.18 5.96
C ILE A 184 -4.90 -13.77 5.53
N VAL A 185 -5.92 -14.27 6.24
CA VAL A 185 -7.30 -13.84 6.03
C VAL A 185 -7.80 -13.11 7.26
N SER A 186 -8.24 -11.88 7.10
CA SER A 186 -8.92 -11.12 8.15
C SER A 186 -10.40 -10.94 7.80
N VAL A 187 -11.28 -11.17 8.77
CA VAL A 187 -12.73 -11.03 8.60
C VAL A 187 -13.32 -10.22 9.75
N VAL A 188 -13.94 -9.09 9.42
CA VAL A 188 -14.59 -8.21 10.40
C VAL A 188 -16.05 -8.02 10.03
N GLY A 189 -16.95 -8.21 10.99
CA GLY A 189 -18.39 -8.14 10.81
C GLY A 189 -19.13 -8.86 11.94
N ASP A 190 -20.43 -9.07 11.83
CA ASP A 190 -21.17 -9.95 12.77
C ASP A 190 -20.95 -11.41 12.38
N VAL A 191 -19.77 -11.92 12.72
CA VAL A 191 -19.26 -13.23 12.29
C VAL A 191 -18.91 -14.11 13.48
N GLU A 192 -19.07 -15.42 13.31
CA GLU A 192 -18.63 -16.45 14.24
C GLU A 192 -17.29 -17.04 13.77
N HIS A 193 -16.26 -16.92 14.61
CA HIS A 193 -14.89 -17.35 14.29
C HIS A 193 -14.81 -18.79 13.80
N GLU A 194 -15.45 -19.71 14.53
CA GLU A 194 -15.43 -21.13 14.24
C GLU A 194 -15.99 -21.44 12.86
N ARG A 195 -17.06 -20.78 12.46
CA ARG A 195 -17.67 -20.96 11.12
C ARG A 195 -16.75 -20.47 10.00
N ILE A 196 -16.06 -19.35 10.22
CA ILE A 196 -15.08 -18.84 9.25
C ILE A 196 -13.88 -19.80 9.14
N VAL A 197 -13.36 -20.27 10.27
CA VAL A 197 -12.23 -21.22 10.30
C VAL A 197 -12.60 -22.54 9.61
N GLU A 198 -13.79 -23.08 9.89
CA GLU A 198 -14.29 -24.30 9.25
C GLU A 198 -14.41 -24.13 7.73
N ALA A 199 -15.03 -23.03 7.27
CA ALA A 199 -15.23 -22.76 5.85
C ALA A 199 -13.90 -22.61 5.11
N LEU A 200 -12.99 -21.75 5.59
CA LEU A 200 -11.67 -21.55 4.97
C LEU A 200 -10.81 -22.81 5.05
N GLY A 201 -10.95 -23.61 6.11
CA GLY A 201 -10.27 -24.89 6.26
C GLY A 201 -10.73 -25.93 5.24
N GLN A 202 -12.02 -25.91 4.86
CA GLN A 202 -12.55 -26.78 3.80
C GLN A 202 -12.07 -26.38 2.41
N TRP A 203 -11.90 -25.09 2.15
CA TRP A 203 -11.52 -24.61 0.81
C TRP A 203 -10.01 -24.63 0.57
N PHE A 204 -9.20 -24.32 1.58
CA PHE A 204 -7.74 -24.20 1.44
C PHE A 204 -6.95 -25.24 2.23
N GLY A 205 -7.59 -26.15 2.98
CA GLY A 205 -6.94 -27.00 3.99
C GLY A 205 -5.97 -28.04 3.44
N ASP A 206 -6.15 -28.52 2.22
CA ASP A 206 -5.37 -29.62 1.65
C ASP A 206 -4.07 -29.17 0.97
N ASN A 207 -3.94 -27.90 0.61
CA ASN A 207 -2.72 -27.36 0.00
C ASN A 207 -1.63 -27.18 1.06
N ARG A 208 -0.44 -27.74 0.82
CA ARG A 208 0.73 -27.73 1.73
C ARG A 208 1.99 -27.17 1.07
N SER A 209 1.86 -26.46 -0.01
CA SER A 209 2.98 -25.75 -0.65
C SER A 209 3.57 -24.69 0.31
N LYS A 210 4.83 -24.36 0.12
CA LYS A 210 5.53 -23.34 0.90
C LYS A 210 6.02 -22.24 0.00
N ALA A 211 5.81 -21.01 0.45
CA ALA A 211 6.30 -19.84 -0.27
C ALA A 211 7.83 -19.79 -0.33
N LEU A 212 8.33 -19.17 -1.40
CA LEU A 212 9.75 -18.86 -1.54
C LEU A 212 10.13 -17.69 -0.63
N PRO A 213 11.42 -17.59 -0.24
CA PRO A 213 11.89 -16.49 0.59
C PRO A 213 11.82 -15.15 -0.15
N LYS A 214 11.71 -14.08 0.63
CA LYS A 214 11.74 -12.70 0.15
C LYS A 214 13.08 -12.37 -0.52
N PRO A 215 13.07 -11.65 -1.66
CA PRO A 215 14.30 -11.17 -2.28
C PRO A 215 15.02 -10.12 -1.43
N LEU A 216 16.35 -10.05 -1.57
CA LEU A 216 17.16 -9.02 -0.92
C LEU A 216 17.05 -7.70 -1.70
N VAL A 217 16.95 -6.60 -0.98
CA VAL A 217 16.82 -5.27 -1.55
C VAL A 217 18.08 -4.45 -1.32
N PRO A 218 18.74 -3.94 -2.37
CA PRO A 218 19.83 -3.00 -2.23
C PRO A 218 19.30 -1.60 -1.86
N ILE A 219 19.90 -0.97 -0.86
CA ILE A 219 19.65 0.44 -0.51
C ILE A 219 20.37 1.32 -1.53
N ARG A 220 19.68 2.30 -2.09
CA ARG A 220 20.26 3.32 -2.95
C ARG A 220 20.61 4.60 -2.18
N GLN A 221 21.55 5.37 -2.69
CA GLN A 221 21.90 6.71 -2.18
C GLN A 221 21.20 7.78 -3.02
N SER A 222 21.30 9.05 -2.60
CA SER A 222 20.60 10.18 -3.21
C SER A 222 20.67 10.21 -4.74
N TYR A 223 19.54 10.51 -5.37
CA TYR A 223 19.41 10.63 -6.82
C TYR A 223 18.65 11.90 -7.20
N ARG A 224 18.97 12.38 -8.39
CA ARG A 224 18.16 13.38 -9.08
C ARG A 224 17.72 12.80 -10.41
N LEU A 225 16.42 12.83 -10.69
CA LEU A 225 15.83 12.43 -11.95
C LEU A 225 14.95 13.56 -12.47
N HIS A 226 15.13 13.95 -13.71
CA HIS A 226 14.19 14.80 -14.43
C HIS A 226 13.64 13.99 -15.61
N SER A 227 12.29 13.84 -15.65
CA SER A 227 11.57 13.31 -16.81
C SER A 227 11.02 14.48 -17.61
N GLU A 228 11.64 14.71 -18.78
CA GLU A 228 11.23 15.80 -19.69
C GLU A 228 9.96 15.39 -20.43
N GLU A 229 8.84 16.04 -20.09
CA GLU A 229 7.53 15.80 -20.68
C GLU A 229 6.75 17.11 -20.86
N GLU A 230 5.87 17.17 -21.87
CA GLU A 230 5.06 18.36 -22.15
C GLU A 230 3.82 18.39 -21.24
N HIS A 231 3.98 18.93 -20.03
CA HIS A 231 2.89 19.17 -19.09
C HIS A 231 2.77 20.66 -18.76
N GLU A 232 1.56 21.12 -18.42
CA GLU A 232 1.31 22.50 -17.99
C GLU A 232 1.98 22.82 -16.66
N LEU A 233 2.09 21.83 -15.76
CA LEU A 233 2.73 21.96 -14.46
C LEU A 233 4.00 21.13 -14.39
N LEU A 234 4.95 21.58 -13.58
CA LEU A 234 6.06 20.75 -13.11
C LEU A 234 5.63 20.02 -11.84
N HIS A 235 5.68 18.70 -11.88
CA HIS A 235 5.48 17.84 -10.71
C HIS A 235 6.82 17.60 -10.01
N VAL A 236 6.83 17.73 -8.69
CA VAL A 236 8.02 17.69 -7.85
C VAL A 236 7.81 16.67 -6.75
N PHE A 237 8.76 15.75 -6.60
CA PHE A 237 8.76 14.70 -5.58
C PHE A 237 10.11 14.69 -4.85
N PHE A 238 10.05 14.75 -3.53
CA PHE A 238 11.19 14.46 -2.67
C PHE A 238 11.00 13.10 -2.01
N GLY A 239 12.09 12.33 -1.90
CA GLY A 239 12.10 11.05 -1.20
C GLY A 239 13.24 10.96 -0.19
N PHE A 240 12.91 10.41 0.97
CA PHE A 240 13.83 10.15 2.06
C PHE A 240 13.65 8.73 2.57
N HIS A 241 14.72 8.06 2.96
CA HIS A 241 14.58 6.81 3.68
C HIS A 241 13.93 7.04 5.04
N ALA A 242 12.96 6.19 5.37
CA ALA A 242 12.18 6.26 6.60
C ALA A 242 12.29 4.95 7.40
N PRO A 243 11.86 4.92 8.67
CA PRO A 243 11.84 3.68 9.44
C PRO A 243 10.94 2.62 8.81
N PRO A 244 11.25 1.32 8.95
CA PRO A 244 10.37 0.24 8.51
C PRO A 244 9.10 0.13 9.37
N LEU A 245 8.05 -0.52 8.85
CA LEU A 245 6.74 -0.69 9.52
C LEU A 245 6.82 -1.27 10.93
N GLY A 246 7.75 -2.19 11.19
CA GLY A 246 7.94 -2.82 12.51
C GLY A 246 8.75 -1.99 13.51
N SER A 247 9.20 -0.79 13.13
CA SER A 247 10.03 0.06 13.98
C SER A 247 9.25 0.61 15.17
N GLY A 248 9.80 0.48 16.39
CA GLY A 248 9.27 1.14 17.57
C GLY A 248 9.34 2.68 17.51
N ARG A 249 10.06 3.25 16.53
CA ARG A 249 10.19 4.70 16.29
C ARG A 249 9.12 5.26 15.35
N LEU A 250 8.30 4.38 14.74
CA LEU A 250 7.29 4.79 13.77
C LEU A 250 6.29 5.82 14.32
N PRO A 251 5.77 5.72 15.58
CA PRO A 251 4.85 6.73 16.11
C PRO A 251 5.46 8.16 16.14
N ALA A 252 6.74 8.29 16.46
CA ALA A 252 7.43 9.60 16.43
C ALA A 252 7.68 10.07 14.98
N PHE A 253 7.88 9.15 14.06
CA PHE A 253 8.02 9.45 12.65
C PHE A 253 6.67 9.88 12.01
N ASP A 254 5.55 9.26 12.42
CA ASP A 254 4.20 9.68 12.01
C ASP A 254 3.89 11.10 12.47
N VAL A 255 4.32 11.46 13.70
CA VAL A 255 4.21 12.84 14.20
C VAL A 255 5.03 13.80 13.33
N LEU A 256 6.28 13.44 12.98
CA LEU A 256 7.12 14.25 12.08
C LEU A 256 6.46 14.45 10.72
N GLY A 257 5.96 13.37 10.10
CA GLY A 257 5.27 13.42 8.82
C GLY A 257 4.02 14.30 8.85
N SER A 258 3.25 14.20 9.95
CA SER A 258 2.05 15.01 10.18
C SER A 258 2.38 16.51 10.33
N VAL A 259 3.44 16.86 11.05
CA VAL A 259 3.92 18.25 11.18
C VAL A 259 4.34 18.83 9.84
N LEU A 260 5.09 18.04 9.04
CA LEU A 260 5.62 18.52 7.76
C LEU A 260 4.58 18.64 6.66
N GLY A 261 3.78 17.61 6.43
CA GLY A 261 2.94 17.53 5.24
C GLY A 261 1.60 16.82 5.41
N GLY A 262 1.10 16.68 6.65
CA GLY A 262 -0.09 15.89 6.93
C GLY A 262 -1.42 16.50 6.47
N ASP A 263 -1.62 17.81 6.63
CA ASP A 263 -2.89 18.49 6.31
C ASP A 263 -2.68 20.01 6.20
N SER A 264 -3.77 20.74 6.03
CA SER A 264 -3.84 22.20 5.85
C SER A 264 -3.15 23.04 6.95
N TRP A 265 -2.93 22.49 8.13
CA TRP A 265 -2.19 23.12 9.22
C TRP A 265 -0.69 22.81 9.21
N SER A 266 -0.23 21.84 8.41
CA SER A 266 1.17 21.41 8.33
C SER A 266 2.09 22.52 7.78
N ARG A 267 3.39 22.45 8.09
CA ARG A 267 4.38 23.47 7.70
C ARG A 267 4.43 23.70 6.21
N LEU A 268 4.57 22.62 5.43
CA LEU A 268 4.66 22.71 3.97
C LEU A 268 3.39 23.30 3.36
N PHE A 269 2.21 22.85 3.80
CA PHE A 269 0.95 23.38 3.28
C PHE A 269 0.77 24.87 3.58
N ARG A 270 1.02 25.29 4.83
CA ARG A 270 0.95 26.69 5.23
C ARG A 270 1.93 27.54 4.43
N LYS A 271 3.18 27.09 4.29
CA LYS A 271 4.23 27.85 3.62
C LYS A 271 4.02 27.94 2.12
N VAL A 272 3.83 26.78 1.47
CA VAL A 272 3.77 26.69 0.00
C VAL A 272 2.44 27.23 -0.53
N ARG A 273 1.32 26.81 0.06
CA ARG A 273 0.00 27.21 -0.44
C ARG A 273 -0.50 28.53 0.14
N ASN A 274 -0.52 28.66 1.49
CA ASN A 274 -1.22 29.78 2.13
C ASN A 274 -0.38 31.06 2.12
N GLU A 275 0.93 30.97 2.35
CA GLU A 275 1.80 32.15 2.45
C GLU A 275 2.36 32.59 1.10
N LEU A 276 2.86 31.63 0.29
CA LEU A 276 3.58 31.94 -0.94
C LEU A 276 2.77 31.72 -2.21
N GLY A 277 1.67 30.95 -2.16
CA GLY A 277 0.82 30.67 -3.31
C GLY A 277 1.54 29.93 -4.46
N LEU A 278 2.55 29.09 -4.12
CA LEU A 278 3.38 28.42 -5.12
C LEU A 278 2.70 27.22 -5.74
N ALA A 279 1.84 26.53 -4.98
CA ALA A 279 1.14 25.33 -5.41
C ALA A 279 -0.28 25.29 -4.82
N TYR A 280 -1.20 24.64 -5.54
CA TYR A 280 -2.54 24.38 -5.02
C TYR A 280 -2.55 23.29 -3.95
N SER A 281 -1.71 22.27 -4.11
CA SER A 281 -1.57 21.17 -3.16
C SER A 281 -0.10 20.83 -2.94
N ILE A 282 0.20 20.48 -1.71
CA ILE A 282 1.44 19.86 -1.29
C ILE A 282 1.10 18.89 -0.17
N SER A 283 1.67 17.70 -0.21
CA SER A 283 1.45 16.67 0.80
C SER A 283 2.73 15.91 1.10
N GLY A 284 2.87 15.49 2.36
CA GLY A 284 3.82 14.47 2.77
C GLY A 284 3.11 13.12 2.89
N PHE A 285 3.80 12.04 2.54
CA PHE A 285 3.30 10.69 2.70
C PHE A 285 4.40 9.76 3.21
N TYR A 286 3.99 8.72 3.91
CA TYR A 286 4.86 7.65 4.37
C TYR A 286 4.42 6.33 3.75
N SER A 287 5.37 5.62 3.18
CA SER A 287 5.19 4.26 2.70
C SER A 287 6.19 3.36 3.43
N GLY A 288 5.68 2.31 4.07
CA GLY A 288 6.49 1.41 4.88
C GLY A 288 6.39 -0.03 4.42
N TRP A 289 7.51 -0.75 4.56
CA TRP A 289 7.64 -2.18 4.28
C TRP A 289 8.35 -2.85 5.45
N GLN A 290 8.51 -4.16 5.36
CA GLN A 290 9.06 -4.96 6.46
C GLN A 290 10.45 -4.50 6.89
N ASP A 291 11.33 -4.16 5.93
CA ASP A 291 12.74 -3.86 6.20
C ASP A 291 13.11 -2.39 5.92
N MET A 292 12.21 -1.61 5.37
CA MET A 292 12.48 -0.22 4.98
C MET A 292 11.21 0.63 4.97
N GLY A 293 11.39 1.94 4.89
CA GLY A 293 10.34 2.92 4.65
C GLY A 293 10.82 4.05 3.76
N LEU A 294 9.87 4.76 3.18
CA LEU A 294 10.06 5.97 2.41
C LEU A 294 9.14 7.07 2.96
N PHE A 295 9.69 8.24 3.20
CA PHE A 295 8.93 9.46 3.37
C PHE A 295 9.04 10.29 2.10
N GLY A 296 7.90 10.62 1.52
CA GLY A 296 7.80 11.43 0.31
C GLY A 296 7.14 12.78 0.57
N VAL A 297 7.52 13.78 -0.21
CA VAL A 297 6.81 15.05 -0.36
C VAL A 297 6.49 15.23 -1.83
N GLN A 298 5.24 15.51 -2.15
CA GLN A 298 4.80 15.74 -3.53
C GLN A 298 4.03 17.04 -3.68
N SER A 299 4.24 17.71 -4.82
CA SER A 299 3.55 18.95 -5.18
C SER A 299 3.61 19.16 -6.70
N ALA A 300 2.77 20.07 -7.21
CA ALA A 300 2.84 20.51 -8.59
C ALA A 300 2.70 22.04 -8.67
N THR A 301 3.47 22.66 -9.57
CA THR A 301 3.53 24.13 -9.69
C THR A 301 3.72 24.59 -11.14
N GLN A 302 3.48 25.87 -11.39
CA GLN A 302 3.82 26.48 -12.68
C GLN A 302 5.34 26.45 -12.91
N PRO A 303 5.81 26.23 -14.15
CA PRO A 303 7.22 26.11 -14.48
C PRO A 303 8.09 27.27 -13.98
N ASP A 304 7.58 28.50 -14.02
CA ASP A 304 8.27 29.72 -13.57
C ASP A 304 8.40 29.83 -12.03
N GLN A 305 7.63 29.04 -11.26
CA GLN A 305 7.69 28.96 -9.80
C GLN A 305 8.47 27.72 -9.29
N ALA A 306 8.86 26.85 -10.19
CA ALA A 306 9.40 25.52 -9.85
C ALA A 306 10.62 25.56 -8.94
N GLN A 307 11.64 26.35 -9.27
CA GLN A 307 12.84 26.47 -8.41
C GLN A 307 12.50 27.02 -7.03
N LYS A 308 11.59 28.00 -6.96
CA LYS A 308 11.17 28.58 -5.68
C LYS A 308 10.40 27.56 -4.83
N LEU A 309 9.59 26.69 -5.43
CA LEU A 309 8.93 25.59 -4.72
C LEU A 309 9.95 24.63 -4.14
N VAL A 310 10.91 24.17 -4.95
CA VAL A 310 11.97 23.23 -4.52
C VAL A 310 12.79 23.84 -3.37
N ASP A 311 13.21 25.09 -3.48
CA ASP A 311 13.98 25.79 -2.45
C ASP A 311 13.16 25.96 -1.16
N THR A 312 11.85 26.22 -1.27
CA THR A 312 10.95 26.34 -0.13
C THR A 312 10.79 24.99 0.59
N ILE A 313 10.60 23.89 -0.15
CA ILE A 313 10.51 22.54 0.45
C ILE A 313 11.81 22.20 1.18
N ARG A 314 12.98 22.42 0.54
CA ARG A 314 14.29 22.20 1.16
C ARG A 314 14.47 23.02 2.42
N HIS A 315 14.06 24.28 2.40
CA HIS A 315 14.13 25.17 3.55
C HIS A 315 13.31 24.64 4.73
N GLU A 316 12.03 24.31 4.51
CA GLU A 316 11.15 23.81 5.58
C GLU A 316 11.64 22.49 6.18
N ILE A 317 12.17 21.58 5.33
CA ILE A 317 12.78 20.32 5.76
C ILE A 317 14.05 20.58 6.61
N SER A 318 14.85 21.58 6.26
CA SER A 318 16.04 21.93 7.02
C SER A 318 15.67 22.59 8.37
N VAL A 319 14.69 23.47 8.36
CA VAL A 319 14.31 24.29 9.52
C VAL A 319 13.61 23.45 10.59
N VAL A 320 12.79 22.48 10.23
CA VAL A 320 12.08 21.62 11.20
C VAL A 320 13.04 20.89 12.16
N GLN A 321 14.26 20.60 11.72
CA GLN A 321 15.30 19.96 12.55
C GLN A 321 15.77 20.83 13.74
N HIS A 322 15.47 22.13 13.74
CA HIS A 322 15.99 23.06 14.74
C HIS A 322 14.91 23.87 15.45
N ASP A 323 13.77 24.13 14.80
CA ASP A 323 12.73 25.02 15.31
C ASP A 323 11.37 24.35 15.57
N LEU A 324 11.31 23.02 15.51
CA LEU A 324 10.11 22.25 15.86
C LEU A 324 9.63 22.68 17.26
N THR A 325 8.37 23.05 17.37
CA THR A 325 7.77 23.48 18.63
C THR A 325 6.99 22.35 19.31
N GLU A 326 6.81 22.46 20.62
CA GLU A 326 5.97 21.53 21.39
C GLU A 326 4.51 21.59 20.93
N ASP A 327 4.00 22.77 20.60
CA ASP A 327 2.63 22.98 20.12
C ASP A 327 2.37 22.24 18.80
N GLU A 328 3.32 22.20 17.87
CA GLU A 328 3.22 21.45 16.62
C GLU A 328 3.18 19.94 16.87
N VAL A 329 4.00 19.45 17.81
CA VAL A 329 4.01 18.03 18.19
C VAL A 329 2.68 17.64 18.82
N GLU A 330 2.16 18.41 19.78
CA GLU A 330 0.88 18.13 20.43
C GLU A 330 -0.29 18.21 19.46
N LEU A 331 -0.28 19.16 18.51
CA LEU A 331 -1.30 19.23 17.45
C LEU A 331 -1.26 17.98 16.55
N ALA A 332 -0.07 17.58 16.11
CA ALA A 332 0.09 16.36 15.28
C ALA A 332 -0.39 15.11 16.01
N LYS A 333 -0.05 14.96 17.30
CA LYS A 333 -0.53 13.85 18.13
C LYS A 333 -2.05 13.82 18.21
N ALA A 334 -2.70 14.97 18.44
CA ALA A 334 -4.15 15.07 18.51
C ALA A 334 -4.81 14.66 17.20
N VAL A 335 -4.27 15.07 16.04
CA VAL A 335 -4.76 14.69 14.72
C VAL A 335 -4.61 13.19 14.46
N LEU A 336 -3.44 12.62 14.75
CA LEU A 336 -3.17 11.19 14.55
C LEU A 336 -4.09 10.32 15.44
N GLN A 337 -4.28 10.70 16.70
CA GLN A 337 -5.19 10.02 17.61
C GLN A 337 -6.65 10.09 17.13
N ALA A 338 -7.09 11.25 16.63
CA ALA A 338 -8.42 11.40 16.05
C ALA A 338 -8.62 10.50 14.83
N ASN A 339 -7.61 10.40 13.95
CA ASN A 339 -7.66 9.52 12.78
C ASN A 339 -7.78 8.04 13.17
N ILE A 340 -7.06 7.58 14.20
CA ILE A 340 -7.21 6.22 14.75
C ILE A 340 -8.64 5.99 15.28
N LEU A 341 -9.19 6.94 16.04
CA LEU A 341 -10.53 6.82 16.60
C LEU A 341 -11.59 6.77 15.49
N PHE A 342 -11.55 7.68 14.51
CA PHE A 342 -12.49 7.69 13.38
C PHE A 342 -12.35 6.46 12.50
N GLY A 343 -11.11 6.01 12.21
CA GLY A 343 -10.87 4.76 11.50
C GLY A 343 -11.47 3.56 12.23
N SER A 344 -11.37 3.55 13.56
CA SER A 344 -11.87 2.45 14.38
C SER A 344 -13.39 2.25 14.32
N ASP A 345 -14.14 3.21 13.79
CA ASP A 345 -15.58 3.10 13.55
C ASP A 345 -15.91 2.48 12.17
N GLN A 346 -14.89 2.20 11.34
CA GLN A 346 -15.07 1.64 10.00
C GLN A 346 -14.68 0.15 9.97
N VAL A 347 -15.54 -0.69 9.38
CA VAL A 347 -15.32 -2.15 9.31
C VAL A 347 -14.08 -2.48 8.47
N GLY A 348 -13.91 -1.80 7.33
CA GLY A 348 -12.75 -1.97 6.44
C GLY A 348 -11.43 -1.65 7.15
N TRP A 349 -11.33 -0.49 7.78
CA TRP A 349 -10.14 -0.09 8.54
C TRP A 349 -9.78 -1.10 9.64
N ARG A 350 -10.80 -1.67 10.32
CA ARG A 350 -10.56 -2.73 11.32
C ARG A 350 -9.99 -3.99 10.69
N ALA A 351 -10.50 -4.39 9.52
CA ALA A 351 -10.03 -5.56 8.80
C ALA A 351 -8.57 -5.37 8.35
N GLU A 352 -8.24 -4.20 7.79
CA GLU A 352 -6.88 -3.84 7.41
C GLU A 352 -5.94 -3.79 8.61
N ARG A 353 -6.38 -3.19 9.72
CA ARG A 353 -5.56 -3.06 10.92
C ARG A 353 -5.17 -4.41 11.52
N ILE A 354 -6.14 -5.34 11.71
CA ILE A 354 -5.82 -6.65 12.26
C ILE A 354 -4.97 -7.49 11.28
N LEU A 355 -5.15 -7.29 9.97
CA LEU A 355 -4.33 -7.87 8.93
C LEU A 355 -2.89 -7.35 9.02
N HIS A 356 -2.72 -6.04 9.14
CA HIS A 356 -1.43 -5.37 9.30
C HIS A 356 -0.71 -5.83 10.56
N ASP A 357 -1.40 -5.86 11.71
CA ASP A 357 -0.84 -6.31 12.98
C ASP A 357 -0.28 -7.74 12.90
N GLU A 358 -1.02 -8.66 12.28
CA GLU A 358 -0.54 -10.02 12.06
C GLU A 358 0.64 -10.08 11.07
N ALA A 359 0.59 -9.30 9.98
CA ALA A 359 1.62 -9.33 8.95
C ALA A 359 2.95 -8.75 9.44
N VAL A 360 2.91 -7.66 10.20
CA VAL A 360 4.10 -6.91 10.62
C VAL A 360 4.62 -7.38 11.98
N PHE A 361 3.73 -7.59 12.94
CA PHE A 361 4.13 -7.88 14.32
C PHE A 361 3.91 -9.35 14.74
N GLY A 362 3.16 -10.13 13.94
CA GLY A 362 2.77 -11.50 14.30
C GLY A 362 1.88 -11.57 15.56
N LYS A 363 1.32 -10.45 15.99
CA LYS A 363 0.46 -10.33 17.18
C LYS A 363 -0.53 -9.19 17.01
N MET A 364 -1.70 -9.35 17.61
CA MET A 364 -2.71 -8.28 17.66
C MET A 364 -2.31 -7.20 18.66
N ARG A 365 -2.41 -5.95 18.25
CA ARG A 365 -2.24 -4.76 19.10
C ARG A 365 -3.61 -4.14 19.39
N GLY A 366 -3.77 -3.57 20.59
CA GLY A 366 -4.96 -2.82 20.95
C GLY A 366 -4.93 -1.40 20.35
N ILE A 367 -6.11 -0.82 20.07
CA ILE A 367 -6.20 0.60 19.68
C ILE A 367 -5.58 1.48 20.77
N GLU A 368 -5.77 1.12 22.03
CA GLU A 368 -5.19 1.79 23.19
C GLU A 368 -3.66 1.77 23.19
N GLU A 369 -3.04 0.69 22.65
CA GLU A 369 -1.57 0.64 22.50
C GLU A 369 -1.08 1.67 21.48
N ASP A 370 -1.79 1.83 20.35
CA ASP A 370 -1.43 2.80 19.32
C ASP A 370 -1.65 4.23 19.82
N LEU A 371 -2.79 4.51 20.48
CA LEU A 371 -3.05 5.81 21.11
C LEU A 371 -1.99 6.15 22.15
N GLN A 372 -1.60 5.18 22.98
CA GLN A 372 -0.57 5.38 24.00
C GLN A 372 0.81 5.57 23.36
N ALA A 373 1.13 4.87 22.29
CA ALA A 373 2.39 5.03 21.56
C ALA A 373 2.54 6.46 21.03
N ILE A 374 1.47 7.03 20.42
CA ILE A 374 1.45 8.43 19.98
C ILE A 374 1.51 9.39 21.17
N THR A 375 0.74 9.13 22.24
CA THR A 375 0.76 9.97 23.46
C THR A 375 2.16 10.11 24.04
N ASN A 376 2.93 9.03 24.03
CA ASN A 376 4.28 8.99 24.64
C ASN A 376 5.37 9.64 23.77
N VAL A 377 5.08 10.02 22.54
CA VAL A 377 6.04 10.71 21.67
C VAL A 377 6.43 12.05 22.30
N LYS A 378 7.73 12.30 22.38
CA LYS A 378 8.31 13.56 22.83
C LYS A 378 8.89 14.34 21.66
N ARG A 379 8.96 15.64 21.79
CA ARG A 379 9.57 16.52 20.79
C ARG A 379 11.00 16.10 20.44
N GLU A 380 11.78 15.68 21.43
CA GLU A 380 13.16 15.22 21.26
C GLU A 380 13.25 13.97 20.36
N ASP A 381 12.28 13.03 20.47
CA ASP A 381 12.21 11.85 19.64
C ASP A 381 11.97 12.23 18.17
N VAL A 382 11.11 13.22 17.95
CA VAL A 382 10.78 13.73 16.60
C VAL A 382 11.98 14.46 15.98
N LEU A 383 12.69 15.29 16.77
CA LEU A 383 13.89 15.99 16.31
C LEU A 383 15.01 15.03 15.92
N GLU A 384 15.27 14.00 16.75
CA GLU A 384 16.29 12.98 16.43
C GLU A 384 15.98 12.27 15.11
N LEU A 385 14.70 11.99 14.84
CA LEU A 385 14.27 11.38 13.58
C LEU A 385 14.39 12.34 12.39
N ALA A 386 14.06 13.62 12.58
CA ALA A 386 14.23 14.64 11.56
C ALA A 386 15.69 14.79 11.15
N GLU A 387 16.62 14.89 12.12
CA GLU A 387 18.06 14.95 11.87
C GLU A 387 18.59 13.72 11.16
N PHE A 388 18.10 12.53 11.53
CA PHE A 388 18.59 11.27 10.96
C PHE A 388 18.04 10.97 9.56
N HIS A 389 16.74 11.17 9.34
CA HIS A 389 16.06 10.75 8.13
C HIS A 389 15.92 11.85 7.06
N LEU A 390 15.85 13.12 7.46
CA LEU A 390 15.61 14.23 6.53
C LEU A 390 16.92 14.92 6.10
N ASP A 391 17.96 14.14 5.83
CA ASP A 391 19.25 14.63 5.29
C ASP A 391 19.07 14.97 3.80
N LEU A 392 19.04 16.25 3.46
CA LEU A 392 18.93 16.74 2.08
C LEU A 392 20.07 16.25 1.18
N GLY A 393 21.25 15.96 1.75
CA GLY A 393 22.38 15.39 1.00
C GLY A 393 22.15 13.93 0.57
N LYS A 394 21.16 13.26 1.16
CA LYS A 394 20.75 11.88 0.85
C LYS A 394 19.34 11.78 0.28
N SER A 395 18.69 12.94 0.06
CA SER A 395 17.35 12.96 -0.52
C SER A 395 17.38 12.62 -2.01
N THR A 396 16.29 12.06 -2.48
CA THR A 396 16.01 11.91 -3.92
C THR A 396 15.08 13.03 -4.35
N LEU A 397 15.39 13.68 -5.47
CA LEU A 397 14.51 14.65 -6.12
C LEU A 397 14.13 14.11 -7.50
N VAL A 398 12.84 13.92 -7.70
CA VAL A 398 12.25 13.58 -9.00
C VAL A 398 11.38 14.73 -9.48
N THR A 399 11.51 15.09 -10.75
CA THR A 399 10.66 16.08 -11.39
C THR A 399 10.15 15.56 -12.73
N VAL A 400 8.87 15.83 -13.02
CA VAL A 400 8.20 15.45 -14.26
C VAL A 400 7.58 16.71 -14.87
N GLY A 401 7.97 17.05 -16.10
CA GLY A 401 7.51 18.21 -16.82
C GLY A 401 8.59 18.84 -17.71
N ASN A 402 8.32 20.04 -18.20
CA ASN A 402 9.13 20.71 -19.24
C ASN A 402 10.26 21.62 -18.71
N VAL A 403 10.52 21.63 -17.42
CA VAL A 403 11.57 22.47 -16.79
C VAL A 403 12.37 21.64 -15.79
N ASP A 404 13.68 21.62 -15.97
CA ASP A 404 14.60 21.04 -15.01
C ASP A 404 14.97 22.06 -13.90
N VAL A 405 14.89 21.67 -12.63
CA VAL A 405 15.23 22.50 -11.46
C VAL A 405 16.45 21.96 -10.74
N GLN A 406 17.19 22.82 -10.04
CA GLN A 406 18.44 22.43 -9.36
C GLN A 406 18.24 22.07 -7.88
#